data_23cdefe275f7e02a332e9eb0802af9c8
#
_entry.id   23cdefe275f7e02a332e9eb0802af9c8
#
_cell.length_a   1.000
_cell.length_b   1.000
_cell.length_c   1.000
_cell.angle_alpha   90.00
_cell.angle_beta   90.00
_cell.angle_gamma   90.00
#
_symmetry.space_group_name_H-M   'P 1'
#
loop_
_entity.id
_entity.type
_entity.pdbx_description
1 polymer ?
#
loop_
_entity_poly.entity_id
_entity_poly.type
_entity_poly.pdbx_seq_one_letter_code
_entity_poly.pdbx_strand_id
1 'polypeptide(L)' 'MYTGRSWLLGRLVVDACADYEERVEREHVDPNWTGFANFLIDACAGMLEAPVTSAGDFLSARGASAWA' A
#
# COMPACT_ATOMS: atom_id res chain seq x y z
N MET A 1 -18.14 13.42 8.23
CA MET A 1 -17.47 12.46 9.10
C MET A 1 -16.90 11.29 8.29
N TYR A 2 -15.70 10.89 8.62
CA TYR A 2 -15.05 9.78 7.91
C TYR A 2 -15.43 8.46 8.55
N THR A 3 -15.61 7.48 7.70
CA THR A 3 -15.71 6.12 8.19
C THR A 3 -14.30 5.57 8.39
N GLY A 4 -14.21 4.44 9.07
CA GLY A 4 -12.92 3.82 9.27
C GLY A 4 -12.24 3.41 7.98
N ARG A 5 -13.03 3.07 6.96
CA ARG A 5 -12.44 2.65 5.68
C ARG A 5 -11.73 3.81 4.98
N SER A 6 -12.36 4.98 4.96
CA SER A 6 -11.72 6.14 4.33
C SER A 6 -10.42 6.47 5.02
N TRP A 7 -10.40 6.40 6.34
CA TRP A 7 -9.19 6.66 7.09
C TRP A 7 -8.11 5.64 6.78
N LEU A 8 -8.49 4.38 6.70
CA LEU A 8 -7.54 3.31 6.40
C LEU A 8 -6.94 3.45 5.01
N LEU A 9 -7.75 3.88 4.03
CA LEU A 9 -7.23 4.08 2.69
C LEU A 9 -6.14 5.15 2.68
N GLY A 10 -6.34 6.23 3.43
CA GLY A 10 -5.33 7.26 3.53
C GLY A 10 -4.05 6.72 4.15
N ARG A 11 -4.18 5.94 5.22
CA ARG A 11 -3.01 5.33 5.85
C ARG A 11 -2.32 4.34 4.92
N LEU A 12 -3.11 3.58 4.15
CA LEU A 12 -2.52 2.65 3.20
C LEU A 12 -1.62 3.35 2.21
N VAL A 13 -2.09 4.46 1.65
CA VAL A 13 -1.30 5.19 0.66
C VAL A 13 -0.02 5.73 1.29
N VAL A 14 -0.12 6.34 2.46
CA VAL A 14 1.04 6.91 3.14
C VAL A 14 2.06 5.81 3.47
N ASP A 15 1.59 4.72 4.06
CA ASP A 15 2.48 3.65 4.48
C ASP A 15 3.13 2.96 3.27
N ALA A 16 2.37 2.76 2.21
CA ALA A 16 2.90 2.11 1.02
C ALA A 16 3.95 2.98 0.34
N CYS A 17 3.72 4.29 0.27
CA CYS A 17 4.69 5.19 -0.34
C CYS A 17 6.00 5.20 0.45
N ALA A 18 5.90 5.27 1.77
CA ALA A 18 7.08 5.27 2.62
C ALA A 18 7.85 3.97 2.47
N ASP A 19 7.15 2.86 2.45
CA ASP A 19 7.78 1.54 2.32
C ASP A 19 8.44 1.40 0.96
N TYR A 20 7.78 1.87 -0.07
CA TYR A 20 8.33 1.77 -1.42
C TYR A 20 9.61 2.58 -1.56
N GLU A 21 9.61 3.81 -1.06
CA GLU A 21 10.80 4.65 -1.13
C GLU A 21 11.95 4.04 -0.36
N GLU A 22 11.67 3.47 0.78
CA GLU A 22 12.70 2.80 1.57
C GLU A 22 13.30 1.63 0.81
N ARG A 23 12.46 0.86 0.12
CA ARG A 23 12.96 -0.28 -0.65
C ARG A 23 13.82 0.16 -1.81
N VAL A 24 13.42 1.21 -2.51
CA VAL A 24 14.20 1.73 -3.62
C VAL A 24 15.60 2.11 -3.14
N GLU A 25 15.69 2.80 -2.01
CA GLU A 25 16.98 3.21 -1.47
C GLU A 25 17.78 2.02 -0.98
N ARG A 26 17.14 1.11 -0.27
CA ARG A 26 17.86 0.00 0.33
C ARG A 26 18.42 -0.97 -0.70
N GLU A 27 17.65 -1.20 -1.75
CA GLU A 27 18.03 -2.19 -2.75
C GLU A 27 18.68 -1.59 -3.97
N HIS A 28 18.81 -0.26 -4.02
CA HIS A 28 19.46 0.44 -5.12
C HIS A 28 18.85 0.07 -6.48
N VAL A 29 17.52 0.00 -6.53
CA VAL A 29 16.83 -0.32 -7.77
C VAL A 29 16.18 0.94 -8.33
N ASP A 30 15.91 0.92 -9.63
CA ASP A 30 15.20 2.04 -10.26
C ASP A 30 13.75 2.06 -9.82
N PRO A 31 13.21 3.24 -9.49
CA PRO A 31 11.80 3.34 -9.11
C PRO A 31 10.89 2.92 -10.26
N ASN A 32 9.91 2.10 -9.94
CA ASN A 32 8.90 1.66 -10.91
C ASN A 32 7.55 2.24 -10.49
N TRP A 33 7.35 3.52 -10.77
CA TRP A 33 6.16 4.21 -10.28
C TRP A 33 4.88 3.72 -10.94
N THR A 34 4.95 3.27 -12.20
CA THR A 34 3.79 2.72 -12.87
C THR A 34 3.31 1.44 -12.18
N GLY A 35 4.24 0.54 -11.88
CA GLY A 35 3.90 -0.68 -11.17
C GLY A 35 3.38 -0.40 -9.78
N PHE A 36 3.99 0.56 -9.10
CA PHE A 36 3.56 0.93 -7.77
C PHE A 36 2.15 1.54 -7.79
N ALA A 37 1.87 2.39 -8.77
CA ALA A 37 0.55 2.99 -8.89
C ALA A 37 -0.51 1.91 -9.12
N ASN A 38 -0.21 0.94 -9.98
CA ASN A 38 -1.13 -0.16 -10.22
C ASN A 38 -1.35 -0.98 -8.96
N PHE A 39 -0.29 -1.20 -8.19
CA PHE A 39 -0.42 -1.89 -6.92
C PHE A 39 -1.34 -1.12 -5.97
N LEU A 40 -1.17 0.21 -5.89
CA LEU A 40 -1.99 1.03 -5.01
C LEU A 40 -3.47 0.97 -5.39
N ILE A 41 -3.75 1.05 -6.68
CA ILE A 41 -5.13 1.01 -7.15
C ILE A 41 -5.77 -0.31 -6.75
N ASP A 42 -5.08 -1.40 -6.98
CA ASP A 42 -5.59 -2.72 -6.64
C ASP A 42 -5.74 -2.89 -5.13
N ALA A 43 -4.76 -2.40 -4.38
CA ALA A 43 -4.81 -2.50 -2.93
C ALA A 43 -5.95 -1.69 -2.33
N CYS A 44 -6.19 -0.49 -2.87
CA CYS A 44 -7.29 0.34 -2.39
C CYS A 44 -8.63 -0.34 -2.64
N ALA A 45 -8.79 -0.93 -3.82
CA ALA A 45 -10.03 -1.64 -4.14
C ALA A 45 -10.22 -2.82 -3.19
N GLY A 46 -9.16 -3.57 -2.93
CA GLY A 46 -9.23 -4.70 -2.02
C GLY A 46 -9.55 -4.27 -0.60
N MET A 47 -8.95 -3.16 -0.15
CA MET A 47 -9.16 -2.70 1.21
C MET A 47 -10.60 -2.27 1.47
N LEU A 48 -11.27 -1.76 0.46
CA LEU A 48 -12.67 -1.37 0.61
C LEU A 48 -13.56 -2.56 0.95
N GLU A 49 -13.13 -3.76 0.57
CA GLU A 49 -13.94 -4.96 0.78
C GLU A 49 -13.41 -5.85 1.90
N ALA A 50 -12.16 -5.67 2.29
CA ALA A 50 -11.53 -6.56 3.26
C ALA A 50 -11.86 -6.16 4.70
N PRO A 51 -12.07 -7.12 5.59
CA PRO A 51 -12.34 -6.83 7.01
C PRO A 51 -11.03 -6.61 7.77
N VAL A 52 -10.32 -5.55 7.44
CA VAL A 52 -9.03 -5.26 8.08
C VAL A 52 -9.16 -4.11 9.06
N THR A 53 -8.27 -4.10 10.04
CA THR A 53 -8.27 -3.10 11.10
C THR A 53 -7.18 -2.07 10.95
N SER A 54 -6.19 -2.33 10.09
CA SER A 54 -5.13 -1.36 9.86
C SER A 54 -4.55 -1.56 8.46
N ALA A 55 -3.96 -0.49 7.94
CA ALA A 55 -3.32 -0.54 6.64
C ALA A 55 -2.12 -1.49 6.65
N GLY A 56 -1.38 -1.50 7.77
CA GLY A 56 -0.24 -2.38 7.89
C GLY A 56 -0.62 -3.86 7.81
N ASP A 57 -1.73 -4.22 8.47
CA ASP A 57 -2.23 -5.59 8.41
C ASP A 57 -2.59 -5.96 6.99
N PHE A 58 -3.25 -5.06 6.27
CA PHE A 58 -3.65 -5.32 4.90
C PHE A 58 -2.44 -5.51 3.99
N LEU A 59 -1.45 -4.64 4.13
CA LEU A 59 -0.24 -4.73 3.30
C LEU A 59 0.51 -6.03 3.57
N SER A 60 0.58 -6.44 4.83
CA SER A 60 1.25 -7.68 5.19
C SER A 60 0.54 -8.88 4.57
N ALA A 61 -0.78 -8.87 4.61
CA ALA A 61 -1.57 -9.97 4.07
C ALA A 61 -1.42 -10.09 2.55
N ARG A 62 -1.25 -8.94 1.86
CA ARG A 62 -1.10 -8.97 0.42
C ARG A 62 0.31 -9.33 -0.03
N GLY A 63 1.27 -9.32 0.88
CA GLY A 63 2.66 -9.53 0.50
C GLY A 63 3.23 -8.28 -0.12
N ALA A 64 3.82 -7.44 0.72
CA ALA A 64 4.28 -6.12 0.29
C ALA A 64 5.31 -6.17 -0.84
N SER A 65 5.90 -7.33 -1.10
CA SER A 65 6.86 -7.48 -2.18
C SER A 65 6.20 -7.57 -3.55
N ALA A 66 4.88 -7.55 -3.63
CA ALA A 66 4.19 -7.74 -4.90
C ALA A 66 4.53 -6.67 -5.95
N TRP A 67 4.94 -5.50 -5.51
CA TRP A 67 5.29 -4.43 -6.44
C TRP A 67 6.76 -4.41 -6.81
N ALA A 68 7.56 -5.19 -6.14
CA ALA A 68 8.97 -5.28 -6.45
C ALA A 68 9.21 -6.18 -7.65
#